data_1c08a9a847ca7f5b38199964cfb150d5
#
_entry.id   1c08a9a847ca7f5b38199964cfb150d5
#
_cell.length_a   1.000
_cell.length_b   1.000
_cell.length_c   1.000
_cell.angle_alpha   90.00
_cell.angle_beta   90.00
_cell.angle_gamma   90.00
#
_symmetry.space_group_name_H-M   'P 1'
#
loop_
_entity.id
_entity.type
_entity.pdbx_description
1 polymer ?
#
loop_
_entity_poly.entity_id
_entity_poly.type
_entity_poly.pdbx_seq_one_letter_code
_entity_poly.pdbx_strand_id
1 'polypeptide(L)'
;MATTLGKLLVEEAIPVDMRDKERVFNKKGNADFFQRLAEEHPDEYADVLQRLSDISRAVATEYGGIASLKLRDLRLPPRTKEYRGKLRGKVKEISQSTALTAEQKQDKIVTLVRAAMPKAQEMLEKELRGRDNAYGEGIQHGLKGKMQQLRQIMFGDMLVADHKGRPVPIPGLHGYGEGVSPEEYWAGSYESRRGYSDVQFATAQTGFLGKQLAVMAQRVKVTGEDCGAQDVGIRVDGNDPEILGSVLARDTKGVPSGTVIGKEHLADLRGKNPLIRSLLTCQQAEGVCQQCAGQRDQNKFPPMGAFIGIDSARVTSEPLTQQLGLSAKHTGGTFGDDADISGFDEINQFVQVPVVFRSSAVLAPVEGKVRHITKASQGGLYAHIGDQQVYIPTTRRLLVKSGDDVEAGDVLTDGTPSPAEVVKHKGLGEGRVYFQNAFSNVLRRNGVGTHRRNVEALSRAFFGRVRITNPDGVLGYRIDDIVPYGELQRDYKPRSGAEHRKPNRSIGLFLERPVLHYSIGTQITSRVAKALQDDGIENVTVHKDGPGFEPSIVRAMGHPGQDPDWKVQLGGFGIKKSLMESARMGATSKSDNTSPIPALMDPARL
;
A
#
# COMPACT_ATOMS: atom_id res chain seq x y z
N MET A 1 -34.25 -8.53 -29.56
CA MET A 1 -33.61 -7.90 -28.38
C MET A 1 -34.00 -6.43 -28.39
N ALA A 2 -34.46 -5.90 -27.27
CA ALA A 2 -34.68 -4.45 -27.13
C ALA A 2 -33.31 -3.77 -26.95
N THR A 3 -32.98 -2.82 -27.83
CA THR A 3 -31.76 -2.01 -27.72
C THR A 3 -32.14 -0.53 -27.79
N THR A 4 -31.25 0.36 -27.36
CA THR A 4 -31.48 1.80 -27.41
C THR A 4 -30.72 2.42 -28.57
N LEU A 5 -31.20 3.58 -29.07
CA LEU A 5 -30.51 4.32 -30.11
C LEU A 5 -29.06 4.65 -29.70
N GLY A 6 -28.83 5.04 -28.44
CA GLY A 6 -27.49 5.33 -27.93
C GLY A 6 -26.56 4.13 -28.02
N LYS A 7 -27.05 2.92 -27.69
CA LYS A 7 -26.24 1.70 -27.84
C LYS A 7 -25.90 1.44 -29.32
N LEU A 8 -26.82 1.61 -30.22
CA LEU A 8 -26.58 1.42 -31.66
C LEU A 8 -25.53 2.39 -32.19
N LEU A 9 -25.60 3.66 -31.81
CA LEU A 9 -24.61 4.68 -32.21
C LEU A 9 -23.22 4.35 -31.69
N VAL A 10 -23.12 3.89 -30.44
CA VAL A 10 -21.84 3.49 -29.85
C VAL A 10 -21.29 2.24 -30.54
N GLU A 11 -22.13 1.21 -30.78
CA GLU A 11 -21.71 -0.01 -31.48
C GLU A 11 -21.24 0.26 -32.90
N GLU A 12 -21.83 1.23 -33.59
CA GLU A 12 -21.43 1.62 -34.96
C GLU A 12 -20.07 2.34 -34.98
N ALA A 13 -19.73 3.04 -33.89
CA ALA A 13 -18.47 3.78 -33.76
C ALA A 13 -17.25 2.89 -33.49
N ILE A 14 -17.46 1.61 -33.14
CA ILE A 14 -16.39 0.68 -32.74
C ILE A 14 -16.17 -0.44 -33.77
N PRO A 15 -14.98 -1.07 -33.82
CA PRO A 15 -14.69 -2.19 -34.70
C PRO A 15 -15.73 -3.32 -34.59
N VAL A 16 -16.03 -3.99 -35.70
CA VAL A 16 -17.12 -4.96 -35.77
C VAL A 16 -16.95 -6.13 -34.83
N ASP A 17 -15.74 -6.63 -34.71
CA ASP A 17 -15.34 -7.77 -33.86
C ASP A 17 -15.35 -7.43 -32.36
N MET A 18 -15.28 -6.15 -32.04
CA MET A 18 -15.38 -5.65 -30.65
C MET A 18 -16.80 -5.29 -30.23
N ARG A 19 -17.81 -5.41 -31.12
CA ARG A 19 -19.20 -5.06 -30.81
C ARG A 19 -19.82 -6.01 -29.79
N ASP A 20 -20.42 -5.44 -28.73
CA ASP A 20 -21.09 -6.19 -27.67
C ASP A 20 -22.27 -5.39 -27.09
N LYS A 21 -23.48 -5.75 -27.51
CA LYS A 21 -24.73 -5.09 -27.12
C LYS A 21 -25.07 -5.21 -25.63
N GLU A 22 -24.44 -6.19 -24.93
CA GLU A 22 -24.63 -6.38 -23.48
C GLU A 22 -23.60 -5.60 -22.66
N ARG A 23 -22.60 -5.00 -23.31
CA ARG A 23 -21.56 -4.22 -22.64
C ARG A 23 -22.14 -3.09 -21.79
N VAL A 24 -21.62 -2.97 -20.58
CA VAL A 24 -21.93 -1.88 -19.67
C VAL A 24 -20.74 -0.92 -19.62
N PHE A 25 -20.93 0.28 -20.11
CA PHE A 25 -19.93 1.35 -20.07
C PHE A 25 -19.89 2.01 -18.66
N ASN A 26 -19.41 1.27 -17.69
CA ASN A 26 -19.01 1.81 -16.40
C ASN A 26 -17.48 2.00 -16.35
N LYS A 27 -16.93 2.50 -15.24
CA LYS A 27 -15.50 2.78 -15.10
C LYS A 27 -14.61 1.59 -15.48
N LYS A 28 -14.98 0.37 -15.06
CA LYS A 28 -14.23 -0.86 -15.36
C LYS A 28 -14.43 -1.27 -16.81
N GLY A 29 -15.68 -1.32 -17.28
CA GLY A 29 -15.98 -1.69 -18.66
C GLY A 29 -15.35 -0.75 -19.69
N ASN A 30 -15.24 0.55 -19.37
CA ASN A 30 -14.51 1.50 -20.21
C ASN A 30 -13.01 1.20 -20.24
N ALA A 31 -12.40 0.97 -19.07
CA ALA A 31 -10.98 0.66 -19.00
C ALA A 31 -10.65 -0.62 -19.78
N ASP A 32 -11.40 -1.69 -19.57
CA ASP A 32 -11.24 -2.97 -20.28
C ASP A 32 -11.44 -2.81 -21.79
N PHE A 33 -12.43 -2.01 -22.20
CA PHE A 33 -12.68 -1.73 -23.62
C PHE A 33 -11.51 -0.98 -24.28
N PHE A 34 -11.08 0.13 -23.71
CA PHE A 34 -10.00 0.93 -24.30
C PHE A 34 -8.65 0.21 -24.26
N GLN A 35 -8.42 -0.64 -23.26
CA GLN A 35 -7.22 -1.47 -23.24
C GLN A 35 -7.23 -2.49 -24.37
N ARG A 36 -8.34 -3.20 -24.57
CA ARG A 36 -8.48 -4.13 -25.69
C ARG A 36 -8.40 -3.43 -27.05
N LEU A 37 -9.03 -2.27 -27.20
CA LEU A 37 -8.93 -1.48 -28.42
C LEU A 37 -7.49 -1.11 -28.74
N ALA A 38 -6.70 -0.72 -27.74
CA ALA A 38 -5.30 -0.39 -27.94
C ALA A 38 -4.43 -1.63 -28.27
N GLU A 39 -4.77 -2.80 -27.75
CA GLU A 39 -4.05 -4.07 -28.00
C GLU A 39 -4.43 -4.69 -29.35
N GLU A 40 -5.73 -4.71 -29.69
CA GLU A 40 -6.27 -5.43 -30.85
C GLU A 40 -6.35 -4.53 -32.11
N HIS A 41 -6.61 -3.21 -31.94
CA HIS A 41 -6.79 -2.24 -33.02
C HIS A 41 -6.00 -0.93 -32.79
N PRO A 42 -4.66 -0.99 -32.63
CA PRO A 42 -3.85 0.20 -32.31
C PRO A 42 -3.96 1.31 -33.36
N ASP A 43 -4.09 0.95 -34.64
CA ASP A 43 -4.17 1.92 -35.75
C ASP A 43 -5.52 2.64 -35.80
N GLU A 44 -6.61 2.02 -35.33
CA GLU A 44 -7.94 2.62 -35.30
C GLU A 44 -8.23 3.32 -33.96
N TYR A 45 -7.36 3.19 -32.96
CA TYR A 45 -7.60 3.68 -31.60
C TYR A 45 -8.00 5.15 -31.53
N ALA A 46 -7.25 6.01 -32.22
CA ALA A 46 -7.50 7.44 -32.23
C ALA A 46 -8.84 7.81 -32.88
N ASP A 47 -9.17 7.16 -33.98
CA ASP A 47 -10.41 7.41 -34.73
C ASP A 47 -11.65 6.93 -33.96
N VAL A 48 -11.58 5.77 -33.33
CA VAL A 48 -12.64 5.25 -32.46
C VAL A 48 -12.85 6.17 -31.27
N LEU A 49 -11.78 6.61 -30.61
CA LEU A 49 -11.86 7.53 -29.49
C LEU A 49 -12.50 8.87 -29.92
N GLN A 50 -12.14 9.38 -31.10
CA GLN A 50 -12.71 10.62 -31.63
C GLN A 50 -14.20 10.45 -31.89
N ARG A 51 -14.64 9.38 -32.60
CA ARG A 51 -16.06 9.09 -32.88
C ARG A 51 -16.88 8.96 -31.59
N LEU A 52 -16.41 8.23 -30.60
CA LEU A 52 -17.09 8.10 -29.31
C LEU A 52 -17.18 9.45 -28.57
N SER A 53 -16.13 10.27 -28.65
CA SER A 53 -16.12 11.61 -28.06
C SER A 53 -17.11 12.55 -28.75
N ASP A 54 -17.24 12.45 -30.07
CA ASP A 54 -18.17 13.27 -30.84
C ASP A 54 -19.62 12.89 -30.54
N ILE A 55 -19.96 11.59 -30.49
CA ILE A 55 -21.27 11.10 -30.05
C ILE A 55 -21.58 11.61 -28.64
N SER A 56 -20.63 11.48 -27.71
CA SER A 56 -20.81 11.91 -26.32
C SER A 56 -21.07 13.41 -26.22
N ARG A 57 -20.34 14.22 -26.99
CA ARG A 57 -20.52 15.69 -27.06
C ARG A 57 -21.85 16.07 -27.66
N ALA A 58 -22.24 15.44 -28.76
CA ALA A 58 -23.54 15.70 -29.40
C ALA A 58 -24.68 15.38 -28.43
N VAL A 59 -24.67 14.21 -27.80
CA VAL A 59 -25.67 13.83 -26.80
C VAL A 59 -25.69 14.80 -25.62
N ALA A 60 -24.53 15.18 -25.08
CA ALA A 60 -24.45 16.12 -23.96
C ALA A 60 -25.00 17.52 -24.34
N THR A 61 -24.77 17.97 -25.56
CA THR A 61 -25.21 19.27 -26.04
C THR A 61 -26.71 19.29 -26.35
N GLU A 62 -27.20 18.29 -27.06
CA GLU A 62 -28.59 18.27 -27.54
C GLU A 62 -29.57 17.69 -26.51
N TYR A 63 -29.12 16.71 -25.74
CA TYR A 63 -29.94 15.94 -24.80
C TYR A 63 -29.52 16.05 -23.35
N GLY A 64 -28.60 16.94 -23.01
CA GLY A 64 -28.07 17.09 -21.65
C GLY A 64 -29.13 17.30 -20.57
N GLY A 65 -30.25 17.91 -20.93
CA GLY A 65 -31.42 18.04 -20.06
C GLY A 65 -32.13 16.74 -19.69
N ILE A 66 -31.95 15.65 -20.46
CA ILE A 66 -32.58 14.35 -20.20
C ILE A 66 -31.95 13.69 -18.94
N ALA A 67 -30.66 13.90 -18.70
CA ALA A 67 -29.98 13.41 -17.53
C ALA A 67 -30.22 14.29 -16.29
N SER A 68 -31.07 15.31 -16.36
CA SER A 68 -31.37 16.18 -15.22
C SER A 68 -32.20 15.45 -14.17
N LEU A 69 -31.84 15.72 -12.90
CA LEU A 69 -32.57 15.17 -11.76
C LEU A 69 -33.93 15.85 -11.61
N LYS A 70 -34.95 15.05 -11.37
CA LYS A 70 -36.29 15.51 -11.05
C LYS A 70 -36.58 15.33 -9.59
N LEU A 71 -37.40 16.17 -8.99
CA LEU A 71 -37.83 16.04 -7.58
C LEU A 71 -38.42 14.66 -7.27
N ARG A 72 -39.06 14.01 -8.24
CA ARG A 72 -39.57 12.64 -8.08
C ARG A 72 -38.47 11.62 -7.86
N ASP A 73 -37.25 11.86 -8.38
CA ASP A 73 -36.12 10.95 -8.31
C ASP A 73 -35.52 10.92 -6.89
N LEU A 74 -35.82 11.94 -6.06
CA LEU A 74 -35.41 12.03 -4.67
C LEU A 74 -36.39 11.37 -3.70
N ARG A 75 -37.54 10.86 -4.19
CA ARG A 75 -38.55 10.20 -3.34
C ARG A 75 -38.08 8.80 -2.95
N LEU A 76 -38.11 8.55 -1.65
CA LEU A 76 -37.76 7.24 -1.11
C LEU A 76 -38.74 6.16 -1.62
N PRO A 77 -38.24 5.03 -2.16
CA PRO A 77 -39.07 3.93 -2.63
C PRO A 77 -39.94 3.33 -1.52
N PRO A 78 -41.14 2.76 -1.84
CA PRO A 78 -42.13 2.38 -0.84
C PRO A 78 -41.65 1.38 0.20
N ARG A 79 -40.96 0.30 -0.20
CA ARG A 79 -40.47 -0.74 0.74
C ARG A 79 -39.35 -0.19 1.62
N THR A 80 -38.44 0.60 1.03
CA THR A 80 -37.38 1.27 1.79
C THR A 80 -37.97 2.29 2.77
N LYS A 81 -39.05 3.00 2.38
CA LYS A 81 -39.77 3.93 3.25
C LYS A 81 -40.43 3.20 4.44
N GLU A 82 -41.05 2.05 4.19
CA GLU A 82 -41.63 1.21 5.25
C GLU A 82 -40.53 0.73 6.22
N TYR A 83 -39.40 0.26 5.68
CA TYR A 83 -38.28 -0.18 6.52
C TYR A 83 -37.75 0.96 7.41
N ARG A 84 -37.58 2.16 6.86
CA ARG A 84 -37.20 3.35 7.62
C ARG A 84 -38.21 3.68 8.71
N GLY A 85 -39.51 3.56 8.41
CA GLY A 85 -40.57 3.75 9.42
C GLY A 85 -40.47 2.78 10.58
N LYS A 86 -40.22 1.49 10.32
CA LYS A 86 -39.96 0.47 11.34
C LYS A 86 -38.74 0.78 12.19
N LEU A 87 -37.66 1.26 11.55
CA LEU A 87 -36.42 1.65 12.24
C LEU A 87 -36.66 2.84 13.17
N ARG A 88 -37.41 3.88 12.72
CA ARG A 88 -37.81 5.03 13.54
C ARG A 88 -38.63 4.59 14.75
N GLY A 89 -39.57 3.66 14.57
CA GLY A 89 -40.36 3.11 15.68
C GLY A 89 -39.47 2.47 16.74
N LYS A 90 -38.56 1.62 16.37
CA LYS A 90 -37.61 0.97 17.30
C LYS A 90 -36.70 1.97 18.02
N VAL A 91 -36.19 2.99 17.33
CA VAL A 91 -35.39 4.06 17.95
C VAL A 91 -36.21 4.80 19.00
N LYS A 92 -37.46 5.12 18.69
CA LYS A 92 -38.38 5.78 19.60
C LYS A 92 -38.66 4.92 20.85
N GLU A 93 -38.93 3.63 20.68
CA GLU A 93 -39.12 2.67 21.78
C GLU A 93 -37.90 2.63 22.72
N ILE A 94 -36.67 2.54 22.17
CA ILE A 94 -35.45 2.56 22.98
C ILE A 94 -35.31 3.89 23.72
N SER A 95 -35.56 5.01 23.04
CA SER A 95 -35.45 6.35 23.65
C SER A 95 -36.44 6.55 24.81
N GLN A 96 -37.64 6.02 24.67
CA GLN A 96 -38.72 6.13 25.69
C GLN A 96 -38.66 5.07 26.80
N SER A 97 -37.81 4.07 26.68
CA SER A 97 -37.68 3.00 27.68
C SER A 97 -37.27 3.57 29.04
N THR A 98 -38.03 3.26 30.07
CA THR A 98 -37.71 3.61 31.47
C THR A 98 -36.77 2.61 32.13
N ALA A 99 -36.60 1.42 31.54
CA ALA A 99 -35.77 0.33 32.07
C ALA A 99 -34.27 0.47 31.71
N LEU A 100 -33.90 1.42 30.85
CA LEU A 100 -32.53 1.61 30.35
C LEU A 100 -31.94 2.92 30.88
N THR A 101 -30.66 2.87 31.25
CA THR A 101 -29.89 4.08 31.53
C THR A 101 -29.66 4.89 30.25
N ALA A 102 -29.28 6.18 30.36
CA ALA A 102 -29.00 7.04 29.21
C ALA A 102 -27.92 6.45 28.33
N GLU A 103 -26.85 5.91 28.90
CA GLU A 103 -25.72 5.29 28.19
C GLU A 103 -26.18 4.01 27.45
N GLN A 104 -26.94 3.14 28.12
CA GLN A 104 -27.48 1.94 27.49
C GLN A 104 -28.43 2.24 26.33
N LYS A 105 -29.21 3.34 26.41
CA LYS A 105 -30.04 3.81 25.28
C LYS A 105 -29.19 4.21 24.10
N GLN A 106 -28.16 5.01 24.34
CA GLN A 106 -27.23 5.46 23.31
C GLN A 106 -26.57 4.29 22.60
N ASP A 107 -26.00 3.35 23.33
CA ASP A 107 -25.35 2.16 22.79
C ASP A 107 -26.30 1.30 21.96
N LYS A 108 -27.52 1.09 22.46
CA LYS A 108 -28.55 0.31 21.74
C LYS A 108 -28.98 1.01 20.44
N ILE A 109 -29.17 2.33 20.47
CA ILE A 109 -29.54 3.10 19.27
C ILE A 109 -28.40 3.01 18.24
N VAL A 110 -27.16 3.25 18.64
CA VAL A 110 -26.00 3.17 17.76
C VAL A 110 -25.87 1.78 17.14
N THR A 111 -25.95 0.72 17.94
CA THR A 111 -25.88 -0.67 17.49
C THR A 111 -26.99 -1.01 16.50
N LEU A 112 -28.24 -0.63 16.81
CA LEU A 112 -29.39 -0.87 15.94
C LEU A 112 -29.23 -0.18 14.58
N VAL A 113 -28.84 1.09 14.59
CA VAL A 113 -28.76 1.88 13.36
C VAL A 113 -27.55 1.44 12.53
N ARG A 114 -26.41 1.11 13.16
CA ARG A 114 -25.24 0.54 12.49
C ARG A 114 -25.60 -0.75 11.74
N ALA A 115 -26.29 -1.67 12.38
CA ALA A 115 -26.74 -2.91 11.76
C ALA A 115 -27.76 -2.68 10.62
N ALA A 116 -28.52 -1.58 10.67
CA ALA A 116 -29.51 -1.24 9.65
C ALA A 116 -28.91 -0.59 8.39
N MET A 117 -27.71 0.01 8.45
CA MET A 117 -27.10 0.77 7.35
C MET A 117 -26.89 -0.06 6.06
N PRO A 118 -26.23 -1.22 6.10
CA PRO A 118 -26.02 -2.04 4.90
C PRO A 118 -27.35 -2.49 4.29
N LYS A 119 -28.29 -2.88 5.11
CA LYS A 119 -29.63 -3.32 4.67
C LYS A 119 -30.42 -2.20 4.02
N ALA A 120 -30.38 -0.99 4.56
CA ALA A 120 -31.02 0.17 3.97
C ALA A 120 -30.45 0.49 2.58
N GLN A 121 -29.14 0.41 2.42
CA GLN A 121 -28.46 0.63 1.17
C GLN A 121 -28.79 -0.45 0.14
N GLU A 122 -28.75 -1.71 0.50
CA GLU A 122 -29.11 -2.84 -0.37
C GLU A 122 -30.58 -2.76 -0.85
N MET A 123 -31.51 -2.45 0.06
CA MET A 123 -32.90 -2.29 -0.28
C MET A 123 -33.11 -1.14 -1.25
N LEU A 124 -32.47 0.01 -1.02
CA LEU A 124 -32.55 1.17 -1.88
C LEU A 124 -32.00 0.84 -3.27
N GLU A 125 -30.86 0.20 -3.35
CA GLU A 125 -30.26 -0.22 -4.61
C GLU A 125 -31.17 -1.18 -5.40
N LYS A 126 -31.72 -2.19 -4.74
CA LYS A 126 -32.65 -3.15 -5.38
C LYS A 126 -33.93 -2.50 -5.88
N GLU A 127 -34.47 -1.54 -5.13
CA GLU A 127 -35.70 -0.86 -5.51
C GLU A 127 -35.49 0.19 -6.61
N LEU A 128 -34.27 0.72 -6.78
CA LEU A 128 -33.94 1.67 -7.85
C LEU A 128 -33.52 1.01 -9.15
N ARG A 129 -33.08 -0.24 -9.11
CA ARG A 129 -32.75 -1.01 -10.33
C ARG A 129 -34.01 -1.19 -11.18
N GLY A 130 -33.91 -0.80 -12.45
CA GLY A 130 -35.02 -0.92 -13.42
C GLY A 130 -36.13 0.09 -13.25
N ARG A 131 -35.98 1.10 -12.39
CA ARG A 131 -36.84 2.28 -12.34
C ARG A 131 -36.25 3.40 -13.17
N ASP A 132 -37.14 4.22 -13.78
CA ASP A 132 -36.77 5.50 -14.42
C ASP A 132 -36.34 6.51 -13.33
N ASN A 133 -35.10 6.31 -12.80
CA ASN A 133 -34.51 7.17 -11.80
C ASN A 133 -33.09 7.56 -12.23
N ALA A 134 -32.95 8.81 -12.66
CA ALA A 134 -31.70 9.33 -13.21
C ALA A 134 -30.49 9.24 -12.24
N TYR A 135 -30.73 9.32 -10.93
CA TYR A 135 -29.68 9.13 -9.93
C TYR A 135 -29.19 7.68 -9.85
N GLY A 136 -30.15 6.75 -9.77
CA GLY A 136 -29.84 5.32 -9.71
C GLY A 136 -29.11 4.86 -10.96
N GLU A 137 -29.56 5.27 -12.12
CA GLU A 137 -28.90 4.98 -13.40
C GLU A 137 -27.50 5.59 -13.47
N GLY A 138 -27.36 6.88 -13.10
CA GLY A 138 -26.07 7.56 -13.11
C GLY A 138 -25.02 6.86 -12.23
N ILE A 139 -25.42 6.39 -11.06
CA ILE A 139 -24.53 5.63 -10.16
C ILE A 139 -24.22 4.24 -10.74
N GLN A 140 -25.21 3.54 -11.28
CA GLN A 140 -25.05 2.21 -11.85
C GLN A 140 -24.08 2.22 -13.05
N HIS A 141 -24.13 3.25 -13.86
CA HIS A 141 -23.24 3.45 -15.01
C HIS A 141 -21.93 4.18 -14.67
N GLY A 142 -21.72 4.50 -13.40
CA GLY A 142 -20.47 5.11 -12.92
C GLY A 142 -20.26 6.57 -13.35
N LEU A 143 -21.35 7.31 -13.62
CA LEU A 143 -21.26 8.72 -14.01
C LEU A 143 -20.74 9.56 -12.86
N LYS A 144 -21.56 9.82 -11.84
CA LYS A 144 -21.15 10.61 -10.66
C LYS A 144 -22.03 10.26 -9.47
N GLY A 145 -21.42 10.28 -8.27
CA GLY A 145 -22.09 9.91 -7.03
C GLY A 145 -21.85 8.45 -6.65
N LYS A 146 -22.17 8.14 -5.39
CA LYS A 146 -22.08 6.80 -4.81
C LYS A 146 -23.44 6.44 -4.20
N MET A 147 -23.75 5.14 -4.10
CA MET A 147 -24.99 4.67 -3.44
C MET A 147 -25.14 5.19 -2.01
N GLN A 148 -24.03 5.38 -1.31
CA GLN A 148 -24.05 6.00 0.02
C GLN A 148 -24.61 7.43 -0.01
N GLN A 149 -24.17 8.27 -0.97
CA GLN A 149 -24.66 9.64 -1.10
C GLN A 149 -26.16 9.65 -1.46
N LEU A 150 -26.56 8.73 -2.34
CA LEU A 150 -27.98 8.57 -2.67
C LEU A 150 -28.79 8.15 -1.44
N ARG A 151 -28.26 7.24 -0.61
CA ARG A 151 -28.87 6.88 0.66
C ARG A 151 -29.01 8.09 1.59
N GLN A 152 -27.99 8.91 1.74
CA GLN A 152 -28.04 10.14 2.55
C GLN A 152 -29.13 11.10 2.04
N ILE A 153 -29.23 11.31 0.73
CA ILE A 153 -30.22 12.20 0.13
C ILE A 153 -31.65 11.68 0.33
N MET A 154 -31.88 10.38 0.19
CA MET A 154 -33.23 9.79 0.16
C MET A 154 -33.65 9.20 1.50
N PHE A 155 -32.76 8.53 2.22
CA PHE A 155 -33.05 7.80 3.46
C PHE A 155 -32.62 8.58 4.72
N GLY A 156 -31.44 9.19 4.69
CA GLY A 156 -30.81 9.94 5.77
C GLY A 156 -29.36 9.50 6.03
N ASP A 157 -28.66 10.28 6.85
CA ASP A 157 -27.25 10.02 7.22
C ASP A 157 -27.09 8.76 8.07
N MET A 158 -28.11 8.42 8.83
CA MET A 158 -28.20 7.33 9.78
C MET A 158 -27.32 7.55 11.02
N LEU A 159 -25.99 7.46 10.92
CA LEU A 159 -25.06 7.79 12.00
C LEU A 159 -24.02 8.78 11.49
N VAL A 160 -23.76 9.79 12.31
CA VAL A 160 -22.70 10.78 12.11
C VAL A 160 -21.65 10.65 13.22
N ALA A 161 -20.43 11.12 12.97
CA ALA A 161 -19.34 11.05 13.93
C ALA A 161 -19.03 12.40 14.57
N ASP A 162 -18.65 12.39 15.86
CA ASP A 162 -18.09 13.56 16.54
C ASP A 162 -16.61 13.81 16.10
N HIS A 163 -16.01 14.84 16.64
CA HIS A 163 -14.60 15.21 16.37
C HIS A 163 -13.59 14.14 16.80
N LYS A 164 -13.96 13.21 17.67
CA LYS A 164 -13.12 12.07 18.10
C LYS A 164 -13.42 10.79 17.32
N GLY A 165 -14.30 10.86 16.34
CA GLY A 165 -14.70 9.69 15.56
C GLY A 165 -15.75 8.80 16.24
N ARG A 166 -16.33 9.22 17.38
CA ARG A 166 -17.35 8.45 18.08
C ARG A 166 -18.73 8.71 17.47
N PRO A 167 -19.62 7.69 17.40
CA PRO A 167 -20.97 7.88 16.88
C PRO A 167 -21.77 8.84 17.75
N VAL A 168 -22.42 9.80 17.12
CA VAL A 168 -23.41 10.66 17.78
C VAL A 168 -24.71 9.86 17.89
N PRO A 169 -25.31 9.67 19.09
CA PRO A 169 -26.46 8.81 19.31
C PRO A 169 -27.80 9.43 18.87
N ILE A 170 -27.76 10.34 17.94
CA ILE A 170 -28.92 10.99 17.30
C ILE A 170 -28.93 10.51 15.84
N PRO A 171 -29.75 9.50 15.48
CA PRO A 171 -29.72 8.97 14.13
C PRO A 171 -30.46 9.87 13.15
N GLY A 172 -29.80 10.20 12.02
CA GLY A 172 -30.40 10.91 10.89
C GLY A 172 -31.26 9.98 10.04
N LEU A 173 -32.54 9.96 10.26
CA LEU A 173 -33.50 9.10 9.56
C LEU A 173 -34.45 9.89 8.63
N HIS A 174 -34.14 11.16 8.36
CA HIS A 174 -34.76 11.97 7.32
C HIS A 174 -33.79 12.17 6.17
N GLY A 175 -34.25 11.95 4.95
CA GLY A 175 -33.47 12.27 3.76
C GLY A 175 -33.44 13.79 3.52
N TYR A 176 -32.39 14.29 2.92
CA TYR A 176 -32.28 15.74 2.61
C TYR A 176 -33.41 16.25 1.72
N GLY A 177 -33.96 15.39 0.83
CA GLY A 177 -35.13 15.73 0.01
C GLY A 177 -36.43 15.94 0.78
N GLU A 178 -36.49 15.46 2.04
CA GLU A 178 -37.66 15.65 2.93
C GLU A 178 -37.46 16.78 3.94
N GLY A 179 -36.20 17.20 4.13
CA GLY A 179 -35.79 18.08 5.21
C GLY A 179 -35.46 17.31 6.50
N VAL A 180 -34.45 17.73 7.21
CA VAL A 180 -33.96 17.12 8.46
C VAL A 180 -34.56 17.79 9.68
N SER A 181 -34.73 17.07 10.79
CA SER A 181 -35.18 17.66 12.04
C SER A 181 -34.09 18.56 12.66
N PRO A 182 -34.44 19.48 13.58
CA PRO A 182 -33.45 20.29 14.29
C PRO A 182 -32.38 19.46 15.00
N GLU A 183 -32.75 18.35 15.59
CA GLU A 183 -31.83 17.44 16.29
C GLU A 183 -30.87 16.74 15.31
N GLU A 184 -31.38 16.28 14.18
CA GLU A 184 -30.58 15.67 13.12
C GLU A 184 -29.64 16.71 12.49
N TYR A 185 -30.10 17.93 12.25
CA TYR A 185 -29.28 19.02 11.75
C TYR A 185 -28.14 19.36 12.72
N TRP A 186 -28.47 19.44 14.02
CA TRP A 186 -27.45 19.66 15.05
C TRP A 186 -26.42 18.54 15.10
N ALA A 187 -26.83 17.28 15.05
CA ALA A 187 -25.93 16.13 14.96
C ALA A 187 -25.05 16.20 13.72
N GLY A 188 -25.64 16.51 12.54
CA GLY A 188 -24.90 16.66 11.27
C GLY A 188 -23.87 17.80 11.29
N SER A 189 -24.03 18.80 12.16
CA SER A 189 -23.06 19.90 12.30
C SER A 189 -21.68 19.41 12.79
N TYR A 190 -21.61 18.35 13.56
CA TYR A 190 -20.34 17.74 13.99
C TYR A 190 -19.60 17.12 12.83
N GLU A 191 -20.32 16.37 11.98
CA GLU A 191 -19.76 15.77 10.78
C GLU A 191 -19.29 16.84 9.78
N SER A 192 -20.07 17.88 9.57
CA SER A 192 -19.70 18.99 8.69
C SER A 192 -18.41 19.69 9.13
N ARG A 193 -18.27 19.94 10.43
CA ARG A 193 -17.04 20.54 11.00
C ARG A 193 -15.85 19.60 10.86
N ARG A 194 -16.04 18.31 11.14
CA ARG A 194 -15.00 17.30 10.96
C ARG A 194 -14.60 17.21 9.49
N GLY A 195 -15.58 17.09 8.57
CA GLY A 195 -15.32 17.04 7.14
C GLY A 195 -14.55 18.25 6.62
N TYR A 196 -14.86 19.45 7.10
CA TYR A 196 -14.10 20.66 6.76
C TYR A 196 -12.66 20.59 7.27
N SER A 197 -12.47 20.20 8.53
CA SER A 197 -11.14 20.02 9.12
C SER A 197 -10.33 18.94 8.38
N ASP A 198 -10.94 17.77 8.11
CA ASP A 198 -10.29 16.66 7.42
C ASP A 198 -9.86 17.07 6.01
N VAL A 199 -10.70 17.80 5.26
CA VAL A 199 -10.35 18.31 3.93
C VAL A 199 -9.14 19.24 3.98
N GLN A 200 -9.10 20.12 4.97
CA GLN A 200 -8.02 21.10 5.11
C GLN A 200 -6.68 20.42 5.45
N PHE A 201 -6.70 19.47 6.38
CA PHE A 201 -5.48 18.83 6.87
C PHE A 201 -5.09 17.58 6.04
N ALA A 202 -6.03 16.74 5.65
CA ALA A 202 -5.74 15.51 4.93
C ALA A 202 -5.10 15.79 3.56
N THR A 203 -5.54 16.82 2.85
CA THR A 203 -4.95 17.20 1.56
C THR A 203 -3.47 17.60 1.71
N ALA A 204 -3.14 18.37 2.75
CA ALA A 204 -1.77 18.76 3.03
C ALA A 204 -0.91 17.56 3.47
N GLN A 205 -1.44 16.72 4.34
CA GLN A 205 -0.73 15.53 4.86
C GLN A 205 -0.43 14.51 3.77
N THR A 206 -1.39 14.20 2.91
CA THR A 206 -1.21 13.24 1.81
C THR A 206 -0.25 13.77 0.74
N GLY A 207 -0.33 15.07 0.41
CA GLY A 207 0.63 15.73 -0.48
C GLY A 207 2.05 15.70 0.09
N PHE A 208 2.20 15.92 1.40
CA PHE A 208 3.49 15.85 2.07
C PHE A 208 4.05 14.42 2.11
N LEU A 209 3.19 13.40 2.30
CA LEU A 209 3.62 11.99 2.21
C LEU A 209 4.19 11.67 0.82
N GLY A 210 3.55 12.15 -0.25
CA GLY A 210 4.06 11.99 -1.62
C GLY A 210 5.47 12.57 -1.79
N LYS A 211 5.69 13.78 -1.26
CA LYS A 211 7.03 14.41 -1.23
C LYS A 211 8.03 13.56 -0.45
N GLN A 212 7.66 13.05 0.71
CA GLN A 212 8.52 12.21 1.55
C GLN A 212 8.96 10.94 0.81
N LEU A 213 8.02 10.25 0.15
CA LEU A 213 8.32 9.06 -0.63
C LEU A 213 9.24 9.37 -1.83
N ALA A 214 8.97 10.45 -2.56
CA ALA A 214 9.78 10.86 -3.69
C ALA A 214 11.23 11.21 -3.29
N VAL A 215 11.39 11.99 -2.23
CA VAL A 215 12.71 12.37 -1.69
C VAL A 215 13.49 11.16 -1.19
N MET A 216 12.82 10.22 -0.52
CA MET A 216 13.44 8.98 -0.07
C MET A 216 13.91 8.12 -1.23
N ALA A 217 13.11 8.02 -2.29
CA ALA A 217 13.32 7.10 -3.40
C ALA A 217 14.16 7.69 -4.56
N GLN A 218 14.66 8.92 -4.44
CA GLN A 218 15.37 9.63 -5.52
C GLN A 218 16.60 8.88 -6.06
N ARG A 219 17.26 8.03 -5.25
CA ARG A 219 18.40 7.23 -5.70
C ARG A 219 18.03 5.95 -6.46
N VAL A 220 16.76 5.57 -6.49
CA VAL A 220 16.31 4.39 -7.24
C VAL A 220 16.14 4.76 -8.71
N LYS A 221 17.24 4.77 -9.41
CA LYS A 221 17.39 5.12 -10.83
C LYS A 221 17.95 3.93 -11.60
N VAL A 222 17.59 3.79 -12.87
CA VAL A 222 18.14 2.74 -13.73
C VAL A 222 19.54 3.14 -14.16
N THR A 223 20.55 2.37 -13.75
CA THR A 223 21.98 2.67 -13.97
C THR A 223 22.72 1.56 -14.72
N GLY A 224 22.05 0.46 -15.05
CA GLY A 224 22.62 -0.65 -15.79
C GLY A 224 21.55 -1.50 -16.46
N GLU A 225 21.94 -2.27 -17.47
CA GLU A 225 21.05 -3.20 -18.15
C GLU A 225 20.81 -4.45 -17.29
N ASP A 226 21.88 -5.08 -16.83
CA ASP A 226 21.86 -6.25 -15.94
C ASP A 226 22.94 -6.13 -14.85
N CYS A 227 22.60 -6.48 -13.63
CA CYS A 227 23.55 -6.54 -12.52
C CYS A 227 24.31 -7.87 -12.42
N GLY A 228 24.05 -8.81 -13.32
CA GLY A 228 24.71 -10.12 -13.34
C GLY A 228 24.41 -11.01 -12.14
N ALA A 229 23.38 -10.68 -11.35
CA ALA A 229 23.04 -11.42 -10.13
C ALA A 229 22.62 -12.86 -10.46
N GLN A 230 23.32 -13.83 -9.88
CA GLN A 230 22.97 -15.25 -9.92
C GLN A 230 22.45 -15.69 -8.56
N ASP A 231 21.50 -16.61 -8.54
CA ASP A 231 20.86 -17.15 -7.33
C ASP A 231 20.27 -16.10 -6.38
N VAL A 232 19.98 -14.90 -6.87
CA VAL A 232 19.30 -13.83 -6.14
C VAL A 232 18.00 -13.44 -6.80
N GLY A 233 16.98 -13.28 -5.99
CA GLY A 233 15.62 -12.99 -6.43
C GLY A 233 14.64 -13.15 -5.28
N ILE A 234 13.37 -13.03 -5.58
CA ILE A 234 12.29 -13.29 -4.63
C ILE A 234 11.37 -14.40 -5.15
N ARG A 235 10.89 -15.24 -4.25
CA ARG A 235 9.84 -16.20 -4.53
C ARG A 235 8.49 -15.49 -4.57
N VAL A 236 7.70 -15.78 -5.60
CA VAL A 236 6.36 -15.20 -5.79
C VAL A 236 5.37 -16.29 -6.15
N ASP A 237 4.09 -16.06 -5.83
CA ASP A 237 3.04 -16.97 -6.26
C ASP A 237 2.86 -16.86 -7.79
N GLY A 238 2.98 -17.97 -8.51
CA GLY A 238 2.77 -18.04 -9.96
C GLY A 238 1.32 -17.77 -10.38
N ASN A 239 0.38 -17.72 -9.44
CA ASN A 239 -0.99 -17.27 -9.70
C ASN A 239 -1.17 -15.75 -9.60
N ASP A 240 -0.18 -15.02 -9.07
CA ASP A 240 -0.25 -13.57 -8.93
C ASP A 240 -0.09 -12.90 -10.30
N PRO A 241 -1.09 -12.18 -10.82
CA PRO A 241 -0.97 -11.48 -12.09
C PRO A 241 0.12 -10.40 -12.11
N GLU A 242 0.57 -9.92 -10.95
CA GLU A 242 1.64 -8.92 -10.84
C GLU A 242 3.04 -9.46 -11.19
N ILE A 243 3.18 -10.77 -11.47
CA ILE A 243 4.42 -11.34 -11.99
C ILE A 243 4.67 -10.99 -13.46
N LEU A 244 3.64 -10.59 -14.21
CA LEU A 244 3.78 -10.19 -15.61
C LEU A 244 4.82 -9.10 -15.78
N GLY A 245 5.69 -9.25 -16.80
CA GLY A 245 6.79 -8.33 -17.09
C GLY A 245 7.99 -8.47 -16.15
N SER A 246 7.94 -9.35 -15.13
CA SER A 246 9.12 -9.71 -14.33
C SER A 246 10.02 -10.67 -15.09
N VAL A 247 11.31 -10.70 -14.75
CA VAL A 247 12.29 -11.59 -15.36
C VAL A 247 12.54 -12.79 -14.44
N LEU A 248 12.51 -14.01 -14.97
CA LEU A 248 12.87 -15.21 -14.22
C LEU A 248 14.35 -15.18 -13.82
N ALA A 249 14.62 -15.38 -12.53
CA ALA A 249 15.98 -15.48 -12.02
C ALA A 249 16.57 -16.90 -12.11
N ARG A 250 15.71 -17.92 -12.24
CA ARG A 250 16.11 -19.34 -12.33
C ARG A 250 15.12 -20.09 -13.19
N ASP A 251 15.60 -21.13 -13.90
CA ASP A 251 14.76 -22.01 -14.68
C ASP A 251 13.58 -22.53 -13.87
N THR A 252 12.40 -22.38 -14.42
CA THR A 252 11.18 -22.91 -13.82
C THR A 252 10.47 -23.71 -14.91
N LYS A 253 10.14 -24.94 -14.64
CA LYS A 253 9.59 -25.99 -15.50
C LYS A 253 9.02 -25.47 -16.84
N GLY A 254 9.82 -25.59 -17.89
CA GLY A 254 9.47 -25.16 -19.26
C GLY A 254 9.80 -23.71 -19.61
N VAL A 255 10.12 -22.87 -18.63
CA VAL A 255 10.47 -21.45 -18.84
C VAL A 255 11.91 -21.21 -18.36
N PRO A 256 12.86 -20.84 -19.24
CA PRO A 256 14.25 -20.64 -18.87
C PRO A 256 14.48 -19.34 -18.09
N SER A 257 15.57 -19.32 -17.32
CA SER A 257 16.08 -18.11 -16.67
C SER A 257 16.33 -17.00 -17.68
N GLY A 258 16.13 -15.74 -17.27
CA GLY A 258 16.25 -14.58 -18.14
C GLY A 258 15.00 -14.30 -18.99
N THR A 259 14.01 -15.21 -19.01
CA THR A 259 12.77 -14.97 -19.73
C THR A 259 11.94 -13.90 -19.03
N VAL A 260 11.42 -12.97 -19.82
CA VAL A 260 10.38 -12.03 -19.36
C VAL A 260 9.05 -12.76 -19.32
N ILE A 261 8.38 -12.74 -18.18
CA ILE A 261 7.10 -13.45 -17.99
C ILE A 261 6.00 -12.69 -18.75
N GLY A 262 5.54 -13.28 -19.86
CA GLY A 262 4.38 -12.84 -20.63
C GLY A 262 3.11 -13.61 -20.24
N LYS A 263 1.98 -13.25 -20.86
CA LYS A 263 0.69 -13.94 -20.65
C LYS A 263 0.76 -15.43 -21.00
N GLU A 264 1.56 -15.78 -21.99
CA GLU A 264 1.81 -17.15 -22.48
C GLU A 264 2.46 -18.06 -21.43
N HIS A 265 3.26 -17.48 -20.53
CA HIS A 265 3.98 -18.23 -19.49
C HIS A 265 3.14 -18.50 -18.23
N LEU A 266 2.01 -17.78 -18.05
CA LEU A 266 1.21 -17.88 -16.82
C LEU A 266 0.64 -19.28 -16.58
N ALA A 267 0.30 -20.02 -17.64
CA ALA A 267 -0.21 -21.39 -17.52
C ALA A 267 0.86 -22.34 -16.94
N ASP A 268 2.11 -22.20 -17.38
CA ASP A 268 3.24 -23.01 -16.93
C ASP A 268 3.69 -22.68 -15.51
N LEU A 269 3.51 -21.44 -15.09
CA LEU A 269 3.89 -20.94 -13.76
C LEU A 269 2.80 -21.14 -12.70
N ARG A 270 1.57 -21.43 -13.13
CA ARG A 270 0.43 -21.60 -12.21
C ARG A 270 0.69 -22.67 -11.15
N GLY A 271 0.39 -22.35 -9.90
CA GLY A 271 0.59 -23.25 -8.75
C GLY A 271 2.06 -23.52 -8.39
N LYS A 272 2.99 -22.70 -8.91
CA LYS A 272 4.42 -22.73 -8.57
C LYS A 272 4.84 -21.44 -7.90
N ASN A 273 6.02 -21.46 -7.31
CA ASN A 273 6.64 -20.28 -6.70
C ASN A 273 7.94 -19.95 -7.46
N PRO A 274 7.84 -19.37 -8.69
CA PRO A 274 9.02 -19.01 -9.45
C PRO A 274 9.90 -18.02 -8.70
N LEU A 275 11.22 -18.15 -8.86
CA LEU A 275 12.19 -17.16 -8.43
C LEU A 275 12.29 -16.10 -9.51
N ILE A 276 11.97 -14.85 -9.18
CA ILE A 276 12.04 -13.73 -10.13
C ILE A 276 13.08 -12.70 -9.72
N ARG A 277 13.63 -12.00 -10.71
CA ARG A 277 14.45 -10.81 -10.49
C ARG A 277 13.60 -9.70 -9.85
N SER A 278 14.17 -9.01 -8.87
CA SER A 278 13.46 -7.99 -8.09
C SER A 278 14.37 -6.80 -7.78
N LEU A 279 13.75 -5.64 -7.63
CA LEU A 279 14.43 -4.44 -7.13
C LEU A 279 14.98 -4.64 -5.72
N LEU A 280 14.34 -5.47 -4.90
CA LEU A 280 14.76 -5.73 -3.52
C LEU A 280 16.15 -6.38 -3.45
N THR A 281 16.48 -7.20 -4.44
CA THR A 281 17.68 -8.04 -4.48
C THR A 281 18.68 -7.60 -5.54
N CYS A 282 18.42 -6.53 -6.28
CA CYS A 282 19.30 -6.03 -7.32
C CYS A 282 20.70 -5.71 -6.77
N GLN A 283 21.74 -6.22 -7.42
CA GLN A 283 23.15 -6.06 -7.00
C GLN A 283 23.83 -4.84 -7.63
N GLN A 284 23.09 -3.98 -8.33
CA GLN A 284 23.62 -2.73 -8.83
C GLN A 284 24.10 -1.86 -7.67
N ALA A 285 25.34 -1.35 -7.76
CA ALA A 285 25.95 -0.56 -6.69
C ALA A 285 25.18 0.74 -6.44
N GLU A 286 24.94 1.50 -7.51
CA GLU A 286 24.10 2.68 -7.50
C GLU A 286 22.82 2.41 -8.31
N GLY A 287 21.68 2.80 -7.77
CA GLY A 287 20.41 2.58 -8.46
C GLY A 287 20.02 1.12 -8.59
N VAL A 288 19.55 0.74 -9.77
CA VAL A 288 19.04 -0.59 -10.13
C VAL A 288 19.28 -0.92 -11.59
N CYS A 289 19.21 -2.20 -11.98
CA CYS A 289 19.28 -2.59 -13.39
C CYS A 289 17.89 -2.80 -14.00
N GLN A 290 17.83 -2.75 -15.35
CA GLN A 290 16.61 -2.96 -16.12
C GLN A 290 15.99 -4.34 -15.86
N GLN A 291 16.80 -5.40 -15.81
CA GLN A 291 16.32 -6.77 -15.60
C GLN A 291 15.60 -6.92 -14.24
N CYS A 292 16.15 -6.34 -13.18
CA CYS A 292 15.50 -6.37 -11.85
C CYS A 292 14.29 -5.43 -11.77
N ALA A 293 14.26 -4.35 -12.56
CA ALA A 293 13.10 -3.46 -12.66
C ALA A 293 11.93 -4.12 -13.40
N GLY A 294 12.24 -5.06 -14.31
CA GLY A 294 11.24 -5.69 -15.18
C GLY A 294 10.63 -4.73 -16.19
N GLN A 295 9.78 -5.26 -17.05
CA GLN A 295 9.01 -4.44 -17.98
C GLN A 295 7.95 -3.62 -17.22
N ARG A 296 7.74 -2.38 -17.65
CA ARG A 296 6.77 -1.44 -17.08
C ARG A 296 5.80 -0.97 -18.17
N ASP A 297 5.66 0.31 -18.35
CA ASP A 297 4.75 0.88 -19.32
C ASP A 297 5.03 0.37 -20.74
N GLN A 298 3.98 0.09 -21.48
CA GLN A 298 4.03 -0.44 -22.85
C GLN A 298 4.82 -1.74 -22.99
N ASN A 299 4.90 -2.56 -21.94
CA ASN A 299 5.68 -3.82 -21.92
C ASN A 299 7.16 -3.62 -22.30
N LYS A 300 7.75 -2.47 -21.95
CA LYS A 300 9.16 -2.15 -22.20
C LYS A 300 9.94 -2.06 -20.90
N PHE A 301 11.21 -2.38 -20.97
CA PHE A 301 12.14 -2.09 -19.87
C PHE A 301 12.29 -0.57 -19.72
N PRO A 302 12.38 -0.07 -18.47
CA PRO A 302 12.61 1.34 -18.25
C PRO A 302 13.95 1.76 -18.87
N PRO A 303 14.01 2.93 -19.55
CA PRO A 303 15.25 3.37 -20.18
C PRO A 303 16.33 3.66 -19.13
N MET A 304 17.59 3.63 -19.59
CA MET A 304 18.73 4.06 -18.77
C MET A 304 18.51 5.49 -18.30
N GLY A 305 18.75 5.73 -17.03
CA GLY A 305 18.54 7.04 -16.42
C GLY A 305 17.14 7.28 -15.88
N ALA A 306 16.17 6.39 -16.07
CA ALA A 306 14.81 6.53 -15.54
C ALA A 306 14.79 6.53 -14.00
N PHE A 307 14.07 7.47 -13.41
CA PHE A 307 13.91 7.62 -11.95
C PHE A 307 12.73 6.80 -11.44
N ILE A 308 12.83 5.48 -11.56
CA ILE A 308 11.72 4.58 -11.20
C ILE A 308 11.28 4.67 -9.73
N GLY A 309 12.16 5.11 -8.83
CA GLY A 309 11.80 5.37 -7.44
C GLY A 309 10.84 6.55 -7.28
N ILE A 310 11.09 7.64 -8.00
CA ILE A 310 10.21 8.83 -7.99
C ILE A 310 8.89 8.50 -8.66
N ASP A 311 8.91 7.80 -9.80
CA ASP A 311 7.69 7.37 -10.49
C ASP A 311 6.86 6.45 -9.59
N SER A 312 7.52 5.50 -8.90
CA SER A 312 6.85 4.62 -7.93
C SER A 312 6.24 5.40 -6.76
N ALA A 313 6.93 6.43 -6.26
CA ALA A 313 6.42 7.30 -5.22
C ALA A 313 5.17 8.07 -5.68
N ARG A 314 5.20 8.60 -6.90
CA ARG A 314 4.05 9.32 -7.50
C ARG A 314 2.87 8.40 -7.72
N VAL A 315 3.06 7.26 -8.38
CA VAL A 315 2.00 6.27 -8.66
C VAL A 315 1.37 5.75 -7.36
N THR A 316 2.12 5.68 -6.26
CA THR A 316 1.60 5.25 -4.96
C THR A 316 0.90 6.38 -4.22
N SER A 317 1.44 7.61 -4.24
CA SER A 317 0.93 8.73 -3.46
C SER A 317 -0.28 9.43 -4.08
N GLU A 318 -0.41 9.42 -5.40
CA GLU A 318 -1.53 10.07 -6.08
C GLU A 318 -2.88 9.41 -5.78
N PRO A 319 -3.06 8.08 -5.90
CA PRO A 319 -4.27 7.41 -5.46
C PRO A 319 -4.53 7.57 -3.96
N LEU A 320 -3.49 7.61 -3.13
CA LEU A 320 -3.59 7.90 -1.70
C LEU A 320 -4.24 9.26 -1.44
N THR A 321 -3.75 10.29 -2.12
CA THR A 321 -4.31 11.64 -2.00
C THR A 321 -5.77 11.68 -2.42
N GLN A 322 -6.11 11.01 -3.52
CA GLN A 322 -7.48 11.00 -4.05
C GLN A 322 -8.42 10.16 -3.18
N GLN A 323 -7.97 9.03 -2.66
CA GLN A 323 -8.83 8.10 -1.92
C GLN A 323 -8.94 8.43 -0.44
N LEU A 324 -7.85 8.79 0.23
CA LEU A 324 -7.84 9.07 1.66
C LEU A 324 -7.94 10.57 1.98
N GLY A 325 -7.33 11.44 1.16
CA GLY A 325 -7.40 12.87 1.34
C GLY A 325 -8.70 13.51 0.84
N LEU A 326 -9.16 13.09 -0.34
CA LEU A 326 -10.33 13.68 -0.99
C LEU A 326 -11.61 12.88 -0.79
N SER A 327 -11.54 11.57 -0.54
CA SER A 327 -12.74 10.76 -0.35
C SER A 327 -13.41 11.00 0.99
N ALA A 328 -12.68 11.35 2.02
CA ALA A 328 -13.25 11.88 3.27
C ALA A 328 -14.14 13.11 3.01
N LYS A 329 -13.79 13.91 2.00
CA LYS A 329 -14.61 15.03 1.51
C LYS A 329 -15.94 14.60 0.90
N HIS A 330 -16.01 13.39 0.32
CA HIS A 330 -17.17 12.94 -0.46
C HIS A 330 -17.97 11.83 0.22
N THR A 331 -17.50 11.25 1.29
CA THR A 331 -18.14 10.09 1.93
C THR A 331 -18.82 10.42 3.24
N GLY A 332 -18.66 11.66 3.80
CA GLY A 332 -19.12 11.95 5.15
C GLY A 332 -18.69 10.86 6.11
N GLY A 333 -18.11 11.18 7.23
CA GLY A 333 -17.43 10.24 8.14
C GLY A 333 -18.19 8.96 8.48
N THR A 334 -18.27 8.03 7.52
CA THR A 334 -18.85 6.72 7.77
C THR A 334 -17.90 5.91 8.62
N PHE A 335 -18.47 5.39 9.71
CA PHE A 335 -17.84 4.37 10.52
C PHE A 335 -17.44 3.17 9.66
N GLY A 336 -16.13 2.98 9.45
CA GLY A 336 -15.58 1.67 9.14
C GLY A 336 -15.47 0.88 10.44
N ASP A 337 -15.82 -0.40 10.39
CA ASP A 337 -15.63 -1.29 11.52
C ASP A 337 -14.13 -1.38 11.90
N ASP A 338 -13.86 -1.29 13.21
CA ASP A 338 -12.62 -1.73 13.89
C ASP A 338 -11.24 -1.23 13.40
N ALA A 339 -11.07 0.01 13.00
CA ALA A 339 -9.72 0.53 12.84
C ALA A 339 -9.32 1.38 14.07
N ASP A 340 -8.47 0.82 14.91
CA ASP A 340 -7.76 1.57 15.99
C ASP A 340 -6.98 2.78 15.46
N ILE A 341 -6.75 2.85 14.15
CA ILE A 341 -5.95 3.87 13.47
C ILE A 341 -6.65 4.24 12.15
N SER A 342 -6.64 5.55 11.78
CA SER A 342 -7.11 5.99 10.46
C SER A 342 -6.26 5.35 9.36
N GLY A 343 -6.85 5.05 8.22
CA GLY A 343 -6.13 4.42 7.11
C GLY A 343 -4.90 5.21 6.66
N PHE A 344 -4.95 6.54 6.72
CA PHE A 344 -3.80 7.40 6.45
C PHE A 344 -2.70 7.25 7.51
N ASP A 345 -3.05 7.23 8.79
CA ASP A 345 -2.09 7.07 9.88
C ASP A 345 -1.42 5.70 9.85
N GLU A 346 -2.16 4.64 9.48
CA GLU A 346 -1.61 3.30 9.29
C GLU A 346 -0.55 3.28 8.19
N ILE A 347 -0.78 3.95 7.07
CA ILE A 347 0.19 4.08 5.98
C ILE A 347 1.38 4.95 6.39
N ASN A 348 1.10 6.10 7.01
CA ASN A 348 2.11 7.09 7.34
C ASN A 348 3.14 6.56 8.36
N GLN A 349 2.74 5.71 9.31
CA GLN A 349 3.68 5.17 10.30
C GLN A 349 4.77 4.28 9.69
N PHE A 350 4.51 3.62 8.53
CA PHE A 350 5.54 2.87 7.81
C PHE A 350 6.67 3.78 7.29
N VAL A 351 6.36 5.04 7.02
CA VAL A 351 7.27 6.01 6.41
C VAL A 351 7.93 6.89 7.47
N GLN A 352 7.26 7.10 8.61
CA GLN A 352 7.73 7.95 9.71
C GLN A 352 8.62 7.23 10.72
N VAL A 353 8.59 5.90 10.76
CA VAL A 353 9.34 5.09 11.74
C VAL A 353 9.20 5.64 13.16
N PRO A 354 7.98 5.72 13.71
CA PRO A 354 7.79 6.27 15.04
C PRO A 354 8.41 5.36 16.10
N VAL A 355 8.87 5.94 17.21
CA VAL A 355 9.40 5.20 18.36
C VAL A 355 8.38 4.17 18.87
N VAL A 356 7.10 4.54 18.89
CA VAL A 356 6.00 3.63 19.20
C VAL A 356 5.20 3.38 17.92
N PHE A 357 5.39 2.22 17.33
CA PHE A 357 4.60 1.78 16.18
C PHE A 357 3.22 1.35 16.70
N ARG A 358 2.17 2.13 16.38
CA ARG A 358 0.82 1.86 16.85
C ARG A 358 0.31 0.53 16.29
N SER A 359 -0.45 -0.18 17.10
CA SER A 359 -0.93 -1.53 16.76
C SER A 359 0.18 -2.51 16.39
N SER A 360 1.40 -2.30 16.93
CA SER A 360 2.52 -3.22 16.71
C SER A 360 2.22 -4.61 17.27
N ALA A 361 2.58 -5.62 16.49
CA ALA A 361 2.74 -6.96 17.02
C ALA A 361 3.97 -7.02 17.93
N VAL A 362 3.93 -7.85 18.95
CA VAL A 362 5.07 -8.16 19.79
C VAL A 362 5.87 -9.25 19.09
N LEU A 363 7.18 -9.03 18.94
CA LEU A 363 8.10 -9.99 18.31
C LEU A 363 8.93 -10.73 19.35
N ALA A 364 9.37 -11.95 19.02
CA ALA A 364 10.32 -12.70 19.81
C ALA A 364 11.70 -12.01 19.77
N PRO A 365 12.30 -11.65 20.89
CA PRO A 365 13.60 -10.98 20.91
C PRO A 365 14.76 -11.94 20.67
N VAL A 366 14.58 -13.22 20.95
CA VAL A 366 15.57 -14.28 20.84
C VAL A 366 14.94 -15.56 20.28
N GLU A 367 15.79 -16.43 19.74
CA GLU A 367 15.42 -17.80 19.37
C GLU A 367 15.23 -18.65 20.62
N GLY A 368 14.23 -19.52 20.62
CA GLY A 368 14.02 -20.47 21.69
C GLY A 368 12.59 -21.01 21.75
N LYS A 369 12.40 -21.90 22.73
CA LYS A 369 11.08 -22.48 22.99
C LYS A 369 10.29 -21.59 23.94
N VAL A 370 9.00 -21.38 23.64
CA VAL A 370 8.06 -20.73 24.58
C VAL A 370 7.82 -21.69 25.75
N ARG A 371 8.52 -21.49 26.87
CA ARG A 371 8.49 -22.41 28.02
C ARG A 371 7.13 -22.37 28.71
N HIS A 372 6.68 -21.19 29.10
CA HIS A 372 5.39 -20.98 29.75
C HIS A 372 4.90 -19.54 29.57
N ILE A 373 3.62 -19.35 29.80
CA ILE A 373 2.96 -18.04 29.70
C ILE A 373 2.35 -17.73 31.06
N THR A 374 2.71 -16.59 31.66
CA THR A 374 2.25 -16.16 32.98
C THR A 374 1.46 -14.86 32.90
N LYS A 375 0.57 -14.61 33.86
CA LYS A 375 -0.14 -13.33 33.96
C LYS A 375 0.79 -12.26 34.53
N ALA A 376 0.74 -11.08 33.94
CA ALA A 376 1.48 -9.92 34.44
C ALA A 376 0.68 -9.18 35.52
N SER A 377 1.35 -8.65 36.54
CA SER A 377 0.71 -7.92 37.66
C SER A 377 0.01 -6.63 37.21
N GLN A 378 0.54 -5.97 36.15
CA GLN A 378 -0.04 -4.77 35.55
C GLN A 378 -1.12 -5.06 34.51
N GLY A 379 -1.57 -6.33 34.40
CA GLY A 379 -2.42 -6.80 33.33
C GLY A 379 -1.62 -7.26 32.10
N GLY A 380 -2.23 -8.08 31.25
CA GLY A 380 -1.53 -8.72 30.12
C GLY A 380 -0.83 -10.02 30.51
N LEU A 381 0.12 -10.46 29.67
CA LEU A 381 0.82 -11.73 29.81
C LEU A 381 2.33 -11.53 29.68
N TYR A 382 3.08 -12.46 30.27
CA TYR A 382 4.50 -12.65 29.96
C TYR A 382 4.69 -13.99 29.23
N ALA A 383 5.30 -13.95 28.05
CA ALA A 383 5.80 -15.14 27.38
C ALA A 383 7.28 -15.34 27.73
N HIS A 384 7.64 -16.51 28.22
CA HIS A 384 9.01 -16.87 28.58
C HIS A 384 9.66 -17.64 27.43
N ILE A 385 10.64 -17.02 26.77
CA ILE A 385 11.34 -17.56 25.60
C ILE A 385 12.83 -17.65 25.94
N GLY A 386 13.37 -18.88 25.98
CA GLY A 386 14.71 -19.06 26.51
C GLY A 386 14.82 -18.54 27.93
N ASP A 387 15.69 -17.57 28.16
CA ASP A 387 15.90 -16.91 29.46
C ASP A 387 15.29 -15.49 29.52
N GLN A 388 14.55 -15.10 28.48
CA GLN A 388 13.94 -13.78 28.40
C GLN A 388 12.44 -13.81 28.66
N GLN A 389 11.94 -12.73 29.28
CA GLN A 389 10.51 -12.48 29.47
C GLN A 389 10.05 -11.40 28.50
N VAL A 390 9.00 -11.70 27.73
CA VAL A 390 8.40 -10.78 26.76
C VAL A 390 7.02 -10.39 27.24
N TYR A 391 6.82 -9.09 27.50
CA TYR A 391 5.52 -8.56 27.92
C TYR A 391 4.56 -8.45 26.73
N ILE A 392 3.34 -8.94 26.94
CA ILE A 392 2.24 -8.90 25.98
C ILE A 392 1.11 -8.08 26.59
N PRO A 393 0.81 -6.90 26.07
CA PRO A 393 -0.23 -6.03 26.62
C PRO A 393 -1.62 -6.63 26.44
N THR A 394 -2.57 -6.22 27.28
CA THR A 394 -3.98 -6.66 27.25
C THR A 394 -4.68 -6.35 25.92
N THR A 395 -4.19 -5.35 25.18
CA THR A 395 -4.72 -4.94 23.89
C THR A 395 -4.30 -5.86 22.74
N ARG A 396 -3.48 -6.89 23.01
CA ARG A 396 -2.96 -7.83 21.99
C ARG A 396 -3.37 -9.26 22.32
N ARG A 397 -3.78 -9.97 21.29
CA ARG A 397 -4.10 -11.39 21.38
C ARG A 397 -2.83 -12.21 21.10
N LEU A 398 -2.48 -13.08 22.02
CA LEU A 398 -1.37 -14.02 21.85
C LEU A 398 -1.70 -15.05 20.76
N LEU A 399 -0.74 -15.29 19.87
CA LEU A 399 -0.85 -16.25 18.76
C LEU A 399 -0.08 -17.54 19.02
N VAL A 400 0.91 -17.51 19.92
CA VAL A 400 1.77 -18.65 20.24
C VAL A 400 1.32 -19.36 21.52
N LYS A 401 1.70 -20.61 21.67
CA LYS A 401 1.40 -21.47 22.84
C LYS A 401 2.67 -21.91 23.53
N SER A 402 2.53 -22.34 24.80
CA SER A 402 3.64 -23.03 25.48
C SER A 402 4.03 -24.27 24.71
N GLY A 403 5.33 -24.42 24.45
CA GLY A 403 5.89 -25.51 23.66
C GLY A 403 6.26 -25.15 22.24
N ASP A 404 5.77 -24.03 21.70
CA ASP A 404 6.10 -23.57 20.34
C ASP A 404 7.58 -23.14 20.26
N ASP A 405 8.23 -23.49 19.17
CA ASP A 405 9.57 -23.02 18.83
C ASP A 405 9.48 -21.73 18.01
N VAL A 406 10.15 -20.70 18.47
CA VAL A 406 10.17 -19.38 17.82
C VAL A 406 11.61 -18.94 17.52
N GLU A 407 11.77 -18.22 16.41
CA GLU A 407 13.04 -17.56 16.05
C GLU A 407 12.97 -16.07 16.39
N ALA A 408 14.13 -15.43 16.54
CA ALA A 408 14.19 -13.99 16.75
C ALA A 408 13.45 -13.25 15.63
N GLY A 409 12.56 -12.32 16.01
CA GLY A 409 11.70 -11.59 15.08
C GLY A 409 10.43 -12.32 14.65
N ASP A 410 10.10 -13.48 15.23
CA ASP A 410 8.80 -14.12 15.01
C ASP A 410 7.69 -13.40 15.74
N VAL A 411 6.51 -13.41 15.12
CA VAL A 411 5.33 -12.71 15.62
C VAL A 411 4.69 -13.51 16.77
N LEU A 412 4.64 -12.93 17.94
CA LEU A 412 4.02 -13.55 19.13
C LEU A 412 2.55 -13.19 19.28
N THR A 413 2.11 -12.02 18.76
CA THR A 413 0.75 -11.51 18.93
C THR A 413 0.15 -11.06 17.59
N ASP A 414 -1.16 -10.83 17.59
CA ASP A 414 -1.79 -10.06 16.52
C ASP A 414 -1.18 -8.64 16.43
N GLY A 415 -1.49 -7.95 15.33
CA GLY A 415 -0.95 -6.63 15.01
C GLY A 415 0.01 -6.66 13.82
N THR A 416 0.55 -5.50 13.48
CA THR A 416 1.48 -5.33 12.36
C THR A 416 2.90 -5.16 12.91
N PRO A 417 3.86 -6.06 12.65
CA PRO A 417 5.25 -5.89 13.07
C PRO A 417 5.84 -4.56 12.61
N SER A 418 6.61 -3.90 13.46
CA SER A 418 7.38 -2.72 13.06
C SER A 418 8.44 -3.13 12.04
N PRO A 419 8.52 -2.49 10.85
CA PRO A 419 9.56 -2.82 9.87
C PRO A 419 10.98 -2.70 10.42
N ALA A 420 11.22 -1.75 11.32
CA ALA A 420 12.51 -1.57 11.96
C ALA A 420 12.90 -2.76 12.85
N GLU A 421 11.94 -3.30 13.60
CA GLU A 421 12.18 -4.49 14.44
C GLU A 421 12.40 -5.75 13.59
N VAL A 422 11.65 -5.91 12.50
CA VAL A 422 11.87 -7.04 11.56
C VAL A 422 13.29 -6.99 11.00
N VAL A 423 13.74 -5.82 10.52
CA VAL A 423 15.11 -5.66 10.01
C VAL A 423 16.16 -5.93 11.09
N LYS A 424 15.93 -5.47 12.31
CA LYS A 424 16.84 -5.71 13.44
C LYS A 424 17.03 -7.19 13.72
N HIS A 425 15.98 -8.00 13.66
CA HIS A 425 16.03 -9.40 14.02
C HIS A 425 16.31 -10.34 12.84
N LYS A 426 15.83 -10.01 11.65
CA LYS A 426 15.90 -10.91 10.48
C LYS A 426 16.83 -10.39 9.36
N GLY A 427 17.43 -9.22 9.54
CA GLY A 427 18.33 -8.62 8.56
C GLY A 427 17.62 -7.82 7.45
N LEU A 428 18.45 -7.16 6.64
CA LEU A 428 18.02 -6.18 5.65
C LEU A 428 17.16 -6.80 4.54
N GLY A 429 17.54 -7.98 4.05
CA GLY A 429 16.84 -8.65 2.96
C GLY A 429 15.41 -9.05 3.33
N GLU A 430 15.25 -9.74 4.46
CA GLU A 430 13.93 -10.10 5.00
C GLU A 430 13.09 -8.86 5.33
N GLY A 431 13.71 -7.83 5.90
CA GLY A 431 13.03 -6.57 6.18
C GLY A 431 12.47 -5.90 4.94
N ARG A 432 13.20 -5.95 3.83
CA ARG A 432 12.73 -5.43 2.53
C ARG A 432 11.51 -6.20 2.00
N VAL A 433 11.56 -7.52 2.05
CA VAL A 433 10.45 -8.40 1.63
C VAL A 433 9.25 -8.18 2.54
N TYR A 434 9.46 -8.14 3.85
CA TYR A 434 8.40 -7.87 4.82
C TYR A 434 7.73 -6.51 4.55
N PHE A 435 8.52 -5.44 4.42
CA PHE A 435 7.97 -4.09 4.16
C PHE A 435 7.15 -4.07 2.87
N GLN A 436 7.66 -4.66 1.79
CA GLN A 436 6.93 -4.73 0.52
C GLN A 436 5.57 -5.40 0.70
N ASN A 437 5.52 -6.55 1.38
CA ASN A 437 4.27 -7.29 1.59
C ASN A 437 3.32 -6.54 2.54
N ALA A 438 3.82 -6.07 3.68
CA ALA A 438 3.02 -5.40 4.70
C ALA A 438 2.46 -4.07 4.17
N PHE A 439 3.29 -3.25 3.53
CA PHE A 439 2.88 -1.96 2.98
C PHE A 439 1.90 -2.13 1.81
N SER A 440 2.13 -3.10 0.90
CA SER A 440 1.17 -3.43 -0.15
C SER A 440 -0.19 -3.86 0.41
N ASN A 441 -0.20 -4.66 1.49
CA ASN A 441 -1.44 -5.08 2.14
C ASN A 441 -2.18 -3.91 2.79
N VAL A 442 -1.45 -3.00 3.45
CA VAL A 442 -2.03 -1.80 4.05
C VAL A 442 -2.62 -0.90 2.97
N LEU A 443 -1.88 -0.65 1.88
CA LEU A 443 -2.37 0.13 0.73
C LEU A 443 -3.64 -0.48 0.14
N ARG A 444 -3.64 -1.79 -0.11
CA ARG A 444 -4.77 -2.52 -0.71
C ARG A 444 -6.01 -2.49 0.19
N ARG A 445 -5.87 -2.71 1.51
CA ARG A 445 -6.98 -2.59 2.48
C ARG A 445 -7.60 -1.19 2.48
N ASN A 446 -6.80 -0.18 2.24
CA ASN A 446 -7.25 1.22 2.15
C ASN A 446 -7.68 1.63 0.73
N GLY A 447 -7.88 0.66 -0.18
CA GLY A 447 -8.37 0.89 -1.54
C GLY A 447 -7.34 1.50 -2.49
N VAL A 448 -6.07 1.56 -2.09
CA VAL A 448 -4.97 2.06 -2.92
C VAL A 448 -4.33 0.89 -3.66
N GLY A 449 -4.70 0.73 -4.92
CA GLY A 449 -4.06 -0.24 -5.80
C GLY A 449 -2.73 0.31 -6.33
N THR A 450 -1.64 -0.35 -5.97
CA THR A 450 -0.34 -0.08 -6.59
C THR A 450 0.37 -1.39 -6.87
N HIS A 451 1.02 -1.46 -8.02
CA HIS A 451 1.71 -2.68 -8.45
C HIS A 451 2.88 -2.99 -7.51
N ARG A 452 3.11 -4.27 -7.20
CA ARG A 452 4.17 -4.75 -6.31
C ARG A 452 5.53 -4.11 -6.60
N ARG A 453 5.96 -4.01 -7.86
CA ARG A 453 7.26 -3.44 -8.26
C ARG A 453 7.44 -1.96 -7.86
N ASN A 454 6.35 -1.20 -7.70
CA ASN A 454 6.43 0.15 -7.16
C ASN A 454 6.75 0.13 -5.66
N VAL A 455 6.12 -0.78 -4.92
CA VAL A 455 6.41 -0.95 -3.49
C VAL A 455 7.81 -1.53 -3.27
N GLU A 456 8.30 -2.40 -4.16
CA GLU A 456 9.69 -2.88 -4.13
C GLU A 456 10.70 -1.73 -4.28
N ALA A 457 10.43 -0.77 -5.19
CA ALA A 457 11.28 0.41 -5.34
C ALA A 457 11.33 1.27 -4.07
N LEU A 458 10.17 1.48 -3.44
CA LEU A 458 10.07 2.21 -2.16
C LEU A 458 10.76 1.45 -1.03
N SER A 459 10.58 0.13 -0.94
CA SER A 459 11.24 -0.72 0.05
C SER A 459 12.76 -0.69 -0.08
N ARG A 460 13.29 -0.81 -1.32
CA ARG A 460 14.71 -0.70 -1.59
C ARG A 460 15.27 0.66 -1.15
N ALA A 461 14.55 1.73 -1.41
CA ALA A 461 14.93 3.07 -1.00
C ALA A 461 14.98 3.20 0.52
N PHE A 462 13.93 2.74 1.19
CA PHE A 462 13.76 2.85 2.63
C PHE A 462 14.84 2.07 3.40
N PHE A 463 15.15 0.85 2.96
CA PHE A 463 16.20 -0.01 3.53
C PHE A 463 17.45 -0.02 2.64
N GLY A 464 17.88 1.16 2.21
CA GLY A 464 18.99 1.32 1.29
C GLY A 464 20.32 1.71 1.94
N ARG A 465 20.39 1.89 3.27
CA ARG A 465 21.59 2.38 3.96
C ARG A 465 21.97 1.53 5.14
N VAL A 466 23.28 1.51 5.41
CA VAL A 466 23.88 0.85 6.57
C VAL A 466 24.84 1.78 7.28
N ARG A 467 24.99 1.60 8.58
CA ARG A 467 25.99 2.27 9.40
C ARG A 467 27.14 1.31 9.66
N ILE A 468 28.36 1.79 9.48
CA ILE A 468 29.57 1.02 9.73
C ILE A 468 29.81 0.95 11.24
N THR A 469 29.91 -0.24 11.79
CA THR A 469 30.21 -0.49 13.21
C THR A 469 31.65 -0.97 13.42
N ASN A 470 32.20 -1.67 12.43
CA ASN A 470 33.59 -2.08 12.39
C ASN A 470 34.07 -2.04 10.93
N PRO A 471 35.12 -1.28 10.59
CA PRO A 471 35.62 -1.17 9.23
C PRO A 471 36.38 -2.41 8.74
N ASP A 472 36.62 -3.42 9.60
CA ASP A 472 37.26 -4.68 9.20
C ASP A 472 36.41 -5.39 8.13
N GLY A 473 36.98 -5.60 6.96
CA GLY A 473 36.29 -6.18 5.78
C GLY A 473 35.57 -5.16 4.90
N VAL A 474 35.52 -3.88 5.30
CA VAL A 474 34.86 -2.79 4.55
C VAL A 474 35.86 -1.65 4.36
N LEU A 475 36.86 -1.87 3.51
CA LEU A 475 37.96 -0.92 3.32
C LEU A 475 37.45 0.43 2.78
N GLY A 476 37.96 1.53 3.34
CA GLY A 476 37.67 2.90 2.90
C GLY A 476 36.59 3.62 3.68
N TYR A 477 35.93 2.96 4.65
CA TYR A 477 34.92 3.56 5.51
C TYR A 477 35.42 3.71 6.96
N ARG A 478 34.81 4.62 7.70
CA ARG A 478 35.07 4.86 9.12
C ARG A 478 33.92 4.34 9.97
N ILE A 479 34.17 4.11 11.25
CA ILE A 479 33.11 3.82 12.23
C ILE A 479 32.08 4.97 12.20
N ASP A 480 30.80 4.64 12.27
CA ASP A 480 29.63 5.53 12.18
C ASP A 480 29.38 6.14 10.79
N ASP A 481 30.18 5.85 9.77
CA ASP A 481 29.83 6.23 8.41
C ASP A 481 28.50 5.57 7.99
N ILE A 482 27.62 6.38 7.39
CA ILE A 482 26.37 5.90 6.81
C ILE A 482 26.54 5.84 5.31
N VAL A 483 26.45 4.63 4.76
CA VAL A 483 26.74 4.37 3.34
C VAL A 483 25.58 3.66 2.66
N PRO A 484 25.40 3.86 1.32
CA PRO A 484 24.46 3.06 0.55
C PRO A 484 24.86 1.58 0.57
N TYR A 485 23.89 0.71 0.91
CA TYR A 485 24.15 -0.73 0.98
C TYR A 485 24.63 -1.31 -0.37
N GLY A 486 24.14 -0.80 -1.51
CA GLY A 486 24.58 -1.27 -2.83
C GLY A 486 26.07 -1.01 -3.09
N GLU A 487 26.59 0.15 -2.68
CA GLU A 487 28.00 0.50 -2.78
C GLU A 487 28.84 -0.42 -1.87
N LEU A 488 28.41 -0.57 -0.61
CA LEU A 488 29.06 -1.49 0.32
C LEU A 488 29.06 -2.92 -0.23
N GLN A 489 27.94 -3.42 -0.72
CA GLN A 489 27.81 -4.78 -1.25
C GLN A 489 28.75 -5.04 -2.45
N ARG A 490 28.94 -4.05 -3.33
CA ARG A 490 29.88 -4.15 -4.47
C ARG A 490 31.33 -4.29 -3.99
N ASP A 491 31.70 -3.50 -3.01
CA ASP A 491 33.08 -3.40 -2.53
C ASP A 491 33.42 -4.42 -1.44
N TYR A 492 32.40 -5.08 -0.89
CA TYR A 492 32.54 -6.06 0.18
C TYR A 492 33.26 -7.33 -0.27
N LYS A 493 34.31 -7.67 0.46
CA LYS A 493 35.02 -8.94 0.29
C LYS A 493 34.79 -9.81 1.51
N PRO A 494 34.55 -11.13 1.33
CA PRO A 494 34.47 -12.04 2.46
C PRO A 494 35.69 -11.88 3.36
N ARG A 495 35.43 -11.77 4.65
CA ARG A 495 36.46 -11.53 5.67
C ARG A 495 37.40 -12.71 5.83
N SER A 496 38.56 -12.47 6.39
CA SER A 496 39.47 -13.55 6.79
C SER A 496 38.78 -14.49 7.79
N GLY A 497 38.81 -15.79 7.50
CA GLY A 497 38.06 -16.79 8.26
C GLY A 497 36.66 -17.08 7.72
N ALA A 498 36.24 -16.45 6.62
CA ALA A 498 35.05 -16.86 5.93
C ALA A 498 35.18 -18.25 5.32
N GLU A 499 34.14 -19.07 5.45
CA GLU A 499 34.12 -20.45 5.02
C GLU A 499 32.99 -20.72 4.05
N HIS A 500 33.21 -21.67 3.13
CA HIS A 500 32.16 -22.24 2.27
C HIS A 500 31.58 -23.48 2.93
N ARG A 501 30.32 -23.40 3.34
CA ARG A 501 29.62 -24.51 4.03
C ARG A 501 28.25 -24.77 3.46
N LYS A 502 27.75 -25.99 3.67
CA LYS A 502 26.34 -26.33 3.38
C LYS A 502 25.42 -25.54 4.33
N PRO A 503 24.24 -25.10 3.89
CA PRO A 503 23.32 -24.29 4.72
C PRO A 503 23.02 -24.91 6.09
N ASN A 504 22.75 -26.20 6.17
CA ASN A 504 22.46 -26.91 7.43
C ASN A 504 23.64 -26.96 8.43
N ARG A 505 24.88 -26.78 7.97
CA ARG A 505 26.09 -26.71 8.80
C ARG A 505 26.50 -25.27 9.11
N SER A 506 25.67 -24.31 8.69
CA SER A 506 25.94 -22.87 8.82
C SER A 506 25.00 -22.19 9.80
N ILE A 507 24.17 -22.96 10.53
CA ILE A 507 23.23 -22.38 11.51
C ILE A 507 24.01 -21.61 12.57
N GLY A 508 23.55 -20.41 12.88
CA GLY A 508 24.19 -19.47 13.80
C GLY A 508 25.27 -18.58 13.18
N LEU A 509 25.75 -18.90 11.95
CA LEU A 509 26.74 -18.11 11.23
C LEU A 509 26.08 -17.00 10.39
N PHE A 510 26.88 -16.05 9.92
CA PHE A 510 26.41 -14.88 9.17
C PHE A 510 26.84 -14.96 7.71
N LEU A 511 25.94 -14.64 6.79
CA LEU A 511 26.22 -14.60 5.35
C LEU A 511 27.26 -13.53 5.00
N GLU A 512 28.25 -13.91 4.21
CA GLU A 512 29.27 -13.01 3.65
C GLU A 512 29.00 -12.65 2.16
N ARG A 513 28.01 -13.30 1.56
CA ARG A 513 27.52 -12.99 0.20
C ARG A 513 26.00 -13.06 0.17
N PRO A 514 25.34 -12.21 -0.61
CA PRO A 514 23.89 -12.31 -0.75
C PRO A 514 23.49 -13.59 -1.49
N VAL A 515 22.38 -14.19 -1.06
CA VAL A 515 21.78 -15.37 -1.71
C VAL A 515 20.26 -15.30 -1.59
N LEU A 516 19.54 -15.59 -2.65
CA LEU A 516 18.09 -15.37 -2.76
C LEU A 516 17.76 -13.90 -2.43
N HIS A 517 16.94 -13.67 -1.42
CA HIS A 517 16.65 -12.34 -0.89
C HIS A 517 17.47 -11.99 0.37
N TYR A 518 18.24 -12.92 0.90
CA TYR A 518 19.05 -12.71 2.08
C TYR A 518 20.28 -11.84 1.76
N SER A 519 20.48 -10.81 2.55
CA SER A 519 21.60 -9.86 2.41
C SER A 519 22.86 -10.35 3.15
N ILE A 520 24.00 -9.72 2.85
CA ILE A 520 25.21 -9.87 3.66
C ILE A 520 24.86 -9.54 5.11
N GLY A 521 25.35 -10.35 6.04
CA GLY A 521 25.13 -10.21 7.47
C GLY A 521 23.82 -10.82 7.99
N THR A 522 23.02 -11.46 7.13
CA THR A 522 21.88 -12.25 7.61
C THR A 522 22.39 -13.45 8.38
N GLN A 523 21.92 -13.66 9.62
CA GLN A 523 22.22 -14.84 10.41
C GLN A 523 21.41 -16.04 9.86
N ILE A 524 22.08 -17.16 9.68
CA ILE A 524 21.45 -18.39 9.22
C ILE A 524 20.76 -19.06 10.40
N THR A 525 19.45 -18.99 10.45
CA THR A 525 18.60 -19.74 11.37
C THR A 525 18.27 -21.11 10.78
N SER A 526 17.62 -21.97 11.55
CA SER A 526 17.15 -23.28 11.08
C SER A 526 16.19 -23.15 9.88
N ARG A 527 15.31 -22.11 9.89
CA ARG A 527 14.37 -21.84 8.77
C ARG A 527 15.09 -21.30 7.53
N VAL A 528 16.06 -20.39 7.73
CA VAL A 528 16.89 -19.87 6.63
C VAL A 528 17.67 -21.00 5.98
N ALA A 529 18.30 -21.86 6.78
CA ALA A 529 19.06 -23.02 6.29
C ALA A 529 18.15 -23.96 5.45
N LYS A 530 16.95 -24.24 5.96
CA LYS A 530 15.95 -25.04 5.24
C LYS A 530 15.51 -24.38 3.95
N ALA A 531 15.17 -23.09 3.98
CA ALA A 531 14.76 -22.34 2.78
C ALA A 531 15.85 -22.35 1.70
N LEU A 532 17.11 -22.18 2.08
CA LEU A 532 18.26 -22.27 1.16
C LEU A 532 18.40 -23.67 0.55
N GLN A 533 18.18 -24.74 1.34
CA GLN A 533 18.22 -26.11 0.84
C GLN A 533 17.05 -26.43 -0.08
N ASP A 534 15.84 -26.02 0.28
CA ASP A 534 14.63 -26.21 -0.53
C ASP A 534 14.76 -25.49 -1.88
N ASP A 535 15.53 -24.41 -1.91
CA ASP A 535 15.91 -23.67 -3.13
C ASP A 535 17.14 -24.24 -3.87
N GLY A 536 17.68 -25.38 -3.42
CA GLY A 536 18.79 -26.06 -4.09
C GLY A 536 20.15 -25.35 -3.94
N ILE A 537 20.30 -24.46 -2.95
CA ILE A 537 21.59 -23.82 -2.65
C ILE A 537 22.49 -24.83 -1.96
N GLU A 538 23.54 -25.27 -2.64
CA GLU A 538 24.46 -26.28 -2.12
C GLU A 538 25.38 -25.73 -1.04
N ASN A 539 25.96 -24.55 -1.26
CA ASN A 539 26.93 -23.95 -0.37
C ASN A 539 26.68 -22.45 -0.23
N VAL A 540 27.01 -21.94 0.96
CA VAL A 540 26.97 -20.51 1.30
C VAL A 540 28.32 -20.06 1.88
N THR A 541 28.69 -18.81 1.64
CA THR A 541 29.87 -18.21 2.25
C THR A 541 29.46 -17.55 3.56
N VAL A 542 30.05 -17.98 4.66
CA VAL A 542 29.65 -17.58 6.01
C VAL A 542 30.81 -17.24 6.92
N HIS A 543 30.55 -16.43 7.93
CA HIS A 543 31.51 -16.08 8.99
C HIS A 543 30.86 -16.24 10.36
N LYS A 544 31.67 -16.48 11.38
CA LYS A 544 31.19 -16.67 12.77
C LYS A 544 30.69 -15.37 13.42
N ASP A 545 31.33 -14.26 13.09
CA ASP A 545 30.99 -12.95 13.64
C ASP A 545 30.05 -12.20 12.69
N GLY A 546 29.16 -11.35 13.22
CA GLY A 546 28.30 -10.49 12.46
C GLY A 546 29.08 -9.52 11.56
N PRO A 547 28.48 -8.96 10.51
CA PRO A 547 29.14 -8.02 9.63
C PRO A 547 29.52 -6.75 10.39
N GLY A 548 30.57 -6.05 9.93
CA GLY A 548 31.00 -4.79 10.50
C GLY A 548 30.09 -3.61 10.20
N PHE A 549 28.80 -3.85 10.00
CA PHE A 549 27.79 -2.82 9.73
C PHE A 549 26.41 -3.28 10.20
N GLU A 550 25.52 -2.32 10.39
CA GLU A 550 24.13 -2.56 10.75
C GLU A 550 23.18 -1.71 9.88
N PRO A 551 21.93 -2.12 9.65
CA PRO A 551 20.95 -1.33 8.91
C PRO A 551 20.72 0.04 9.56
N SER A 552 20.78 1.11 8.77
CA SER A 552 20.43 2.48 9.20
C SER A 552 19.01 2.81 8.75
N ILE A 553 18.07 2.79 9.71
CA ILE A 553 16.66 3.02 9.44
C ILE A 553 16.25 4.36 10.02
N VAL A 554 15.81 5.24 9.15
CA VAL A 554 15.31 6.57 9.51
C VAL A 554 13.98 6.86 8.81
N ARG A 555 13.23 7.82 9.34
CA ARG A 555 12.05 8.33 8.64
C ARG A 555 12.41 8.82 7.22
N ALA A 556 11.46 8.77 6.30
CA ALA A 556 11.71 9.10 4.89
C ALA A 556 12.43 10.45 4.69
N MET A 557 12.06 11.50 5.40
CA MET A 557 12.72 12.81 5.32
C MET A 557 14.11 12.87 5.99
N GLY A 558 14.50 11.84 6.70
CA GLY A 558 15.86 11.71 7.24
C GLY A 558 16.87 11.17 6.23
N HIS A 559 16.40 10.46 5.20
CA HIS A 559 17.25 9.83 4.19
C HIS A 559 18.20 10.79 3.47
N PRO A 560 17.76 11.98 3.00
CA PRO A 560 18.69 12.93 2.37
C PRO A 560 19.81 13.36 3.30
N GLY A 561 19.50 13.62 4.57
CA GLY A 561 20.49 14.07 5.56
C GLY A 561 21.58 13.03 5.89
N GLN A 562 21.30 11.76 5.63
CA GLN A 562 22.26 10.66 5.79
C GLN A 562 23.04 10.34 4.50
N ASP A 563 22.74 11.02 3.41
CA ASP A 563 23.39 10.73 2.15
C ASP A 563 24.80 11.37 2.09
N PRO A 564 25.84 10.64 1.67
CA PRO A 564 27.17 11.19 1.55
C PRO A 564 27.27 12.23 0.42
N ASP A 565 26.36 12.19 -0.56
CA ASP A 565 26.34 13.14 -1.68
C ASP A 565 25.50 14.38 -1.32
N TRP A 566 26.16 15.54 -1.29
CA TRP A 566 25.53 16.82 -0.97
C TRP A 566 24.38 17.18 -1.92
N LYS A 567 24.42 16.77 -3.19
CA LYS A 567 23.31 16.98 -4.14
C LYS A 567 22.04 16.25 -3.69
N VAL A 568 22.17 15.04 -3.17
CA VAL A 568 21.05 14.27 -2.63
C VAL A 568 20.50 14.94 -1.37
N GLN A 569 21.39 15.50 -0.53
CA GLN A 569 20.97 16.24 0.67
C GLN A 569 20.07 17.45 0.37
N LEU A 570 20.23 18.08 -0.81
CA LEU A 570 19.39 19.20 -1.24
C LEU A 570 17.90 18.82 -1.42
N GLY A 571 17.58 17.56 -1.63
CA GLY A 571 16.20 17.09 -1.67
C GLY A 571 15.47 17.14 -0.32
N GLY A 572 16.21 17.30 0.79
CA GLY A 572 15.68 17.36 2.16
C GLY A 572 15.32 18.77 2.65
N PHE A 573 15.15 18.88 3.97
CA PHE A 573 15.02 20.17 4.62
C PHE A 573 16.39 20.82 4.86
N GLY A 574 16.46 22.13 4.77
CA GLY A 574 17.69 22.87 5.07
C GLY A 574 18.65 23.02 3.89
N ILE A 575 18.12 23.14 2.67
CA ILE A 575 18.87 23.33 1.44
C ILE A 575 19.98 24.37 1.59
N LYS A 576 19.67 25.56 2.12
CA LYS A 576 20.63 26.63 2.35
C LYS A 576 21.81 26.18 3.23
N LYS A 577 21.50 25.46 4.33
CA LYS A 577 22.51 24.93 5.25
C LYS A 577 23.41 23.92 4.54
N SER A 578 22.82 22.97 3.83
CA SER A 578 23.58 21.95 3.09
C SER A 578 24.48 22.55 2.02
N LEU A 579 23.98 23.55 1.27
CA LEU A 579 24.79 24.27 0.29
C LEU A 579 25.96 25.01 0.92
N MET A 580 25.71 25.74 2.02
CA MET A 580 26.76 26.49 2.72
C MET A 580 27.83 25.56 3.31
N GLU A 581 27.44 24.45 3.92
CA GLU A 581 28.36 23.48 4.50
C GLU A 581 29.19 22.79 3.40
N SER A 582 28.55 22.39 2.30
CA SER A 582 29.22 21.76 1.16
C SER A 582 30.22 22.71 0.49
N ALA A 583 29.84 23.97 0.29
CA ALA A 583 30.74 25.01 -0.23
C ALA A 583 31.93 25.24 0.70
N ARG A 584 31.69 25.32 2.02
CA ARG A 584 32.75 25.50 3.01
C ARG A 584 33.74 24.34 3.04
N MET A 585 33.26 23.10 2.82
CA MET A 585 34.08 21.89 2.79
C MET A 585 34.74 21.64 1.44
N GLY A 586 34.43 22.40 0.40
CA GLY A 586 34.85 22.11 -0.97
C GLY A 586 34.33 20.76 -1.46
N ALA A 587 33.14 20.37 -0.99
CA ALA A 587 32.57 19.04 -1.30
C ALA A 587 32.27 18.90 -2.79
N THR A 588 32.70 17.79 -3.38
CA THR A 588 32.39 17.40 -4.75
C THR A 588 31.34 16.31 -4.78
N SER A 589 30.42 16.35 -5.75
CA SER A 589 29.50 15.25 -5.97
C SER A 589 30.19 14.20 -6.84
N LYS A 590 30.20 12.96 -6.39
CA LYS A 590 30.76 11.82 -7.13
C LYS A 590 29.81 11.27 -8.18
N SER A 591 28.57 11.71 -8.17
CA SER A 591 27.50 11.11 -8.95
C SER A 591 26.87 12.11 -9.89
N ASP A 592 27.17 11.98 -11.17
CA ASP A 592 26.46 12.67 -12.25
C ASP A 592 25.01 12.21 -12.39
N ASN A 593 24.66 11.17 -11.66
CA ASN A 593 23.42 10.41 -11.85
C ASN A 593 22.35 10.63 -10.78
N THR A 594 22.61 11.45 -9.75
CA THR A 594 21.91 11.20 -8.50
C THR A 594 20.71 12.04 -8.23
N SER A 595 20.62 13.25 -8.71
CA SER A 595 19.52 14.03 -8.16
C SER A 595 18.67 14.70 -9.23
N PRO A 596 17.39 14.34 -9.29
CA PRO A 596 16.41 15.17 -9.99
C PRO A 596 16.03 16.37 -9.12
N ILE A 597 17.01 17.04 -8.47
CA ILE A 597 16.74 18.22 -7.63
C ILE A 597 15.74 19.17 -8.28
N PRO A 598 15.87 19.49 -9.59
CA PRO A 598 14.88 20.34 -10.25
C PRO A 598 13.47 19.78 -10.25
N ALA A 599 13.31 18.45 -10.28
CA ALA A 599 11.99 17.81 -10.25
C ALA A 599 11.39 17.69 -8.86
N LEU A 600 12.22 17.80 -7.81
CA LEU A 600 11.81 17.73 -6.42
C LEU A 600 11.66 19.10 -5.75
N MET A 601 12.23 20.13 -6.35
CA MET A 601 12.13 21.49 -5.83
C MET A 601 10.91 22.19 -6.44
N ASP A 602 10.16 22.85 -5.60
CA ASP A 602 9.10 23.75 -6.04
C ASP A 602 9.74 24.91 -6.82
N PRO A 603 9.39 25.13 -8.11
CA PRO A 603 9.92 26.24 -8.90
C PRO A 603 9.73 27.61 -8.25
N ALA A 604 8.71 27.76 -7.40
CA ALA A 604 8.44 28.99 -6.66
C ALA A 604 9.43 29.26 -5.52
N ARG A 605 10.32 28.31 -5.19
CA ARG A 605 11.34 28.43 -4.14
C ARG A 605 12.77 28.50 -4.65
N LEU A 606 12.96 28.42 -5.96
CA LEU A 606 14.20 28.70 -6.64
C LEU A 606 14.27 30.16 -7.06
#